data_ac99c1a28bdde40e6ae2eb13d7286216
#
_entry.id   ac99c1a28bdde40e6ae2eb13d7286216
#
_cell.length_a   1.000
_cell.length_b   1.000
_cell.length_c   1.000
_cell.angle_alpha   90.00
_cell.angle_beta   90.00
_cell.angle_gamma   90.00
#
_symmetry.space_group_name_H-M   'P 1'
#
loop_
_entity.id
_entity.type
_entity.pdbx_description
1 polymer ?
#
loop_
_entity_poly.entity_id
_entity_poly.type
_entity_poly.pdbx_seq_one_letter_code
_entity_poly.pdbx_strand_id
1 'polypeptide(L)'
;MVSICVYTKPEVLLHKQGKLKDDPDFSRSGDYFWKLPSLTKGFVDKIYFATKGFIRGYFEVFECDGKEINFCCRDWYDIEPIPQKPFQGYKELED
;
A
#
# COMPACT_ATOMS: atom_id res chain seq x y z
N MET A 1 0.33 -16.23 5.38
CA MET A 1 0.46 -15.01 4.55
C MET A 1 0.32 -13.80 5.43
N VAL A 2 0.94 -12.72 5.07
CA VAL A 2 1.04 -11.54 5.93
C VAL A 2 0.41 -10.35 5.23
N SER A 3 -0.46 -9.64 5.94
CA SER A 3 -0.96 -8.34 5.52
C SER A 3 -0.24 -7.27 6.33
N ILE A 4 0.11 -6.16 5.67
CA ILE A 4 0.73 -5.03 6.35
C ILE A 4 -0.09 -3.77 6.10
N CYS A 5 0.14 -2.76 6.94
CA CYS A 5 -0.47 -1.45 6.80
C CYS A 5 0.62 -0.39 6.83
N VAL A 6 0.53 0.58 5.94
CA VAL A 6 1.40 1.76 5.92
C VAL A 6 0.55 3.02 6.08
N TYR A 7 1.12 4.05 6.70
CA TYR A 7 0.44 5.33 6.86
C TYR A 7 1.09 6.36 5.95
N THR A 8 0.31 7.00 5.10
CA THR A 8 0.82 7.91 4.08
C THR A 8 0.04 9.22 4.04
N LYS A 9 0.59 10.17 3.28
CA LYS A 9 -0.15 11.36 2.89
C LYS A 9 -1.18 10.99 1.81
N PRO A 10 -2.32 11.73 1.71
CA PRO A 10 -3.32 11.43 0.69
C PRO A 10 -2.78 11.44 -0.74
N GLU A 11 -1.84 12.32 -1.06
CA GLU A 11 -1.25 12.41 -2.41
C GLU A 11 -0.51 11.12 -2.75
N VAL A 12 0.17 10.52 -1.78
CA VAL A 12 0.89 9.26 -2.01
C VAL A 12 -0.07 8.14 -2.36
N LEU A 13 -1.19 8.05 -1.64
CA LEU A 13 -2.21 7.04 -1.95
C LEU A 13 -2.80 7.26 -3.33
N LEU A 14 -3.12 8.50 -3.69
CA LEU A 14 -3.63 8.82 -5.02
C LEU A 14 -2.64 8.43 -6.12
N HIS A 15 -1.34 8.68 -5.90
CA HIS A 15 -0.30 8.25 -6.81
C HIS A 15 -0.32 6.73 -7.00
N LYS A 16 -0.37 5.97 -5.92
CA LYS A 16 -0.37 4.49 -5.99
C LYS A 16 -1.64 3.94 -6.63
N GLN A 17 -2.73 4.68 -6.55
CA GLN A 17 -3.99 4.31 -7.22
C GLN A 17 -4.03 4.70 -8.69
N GLY A 18 -2.96 5.35 -9.20
CA GLY A 18 -2.91 5.79 -10.58
C GLY A 18 -3.85 6.94 -10.90
N LYS A 19 -4.19 7.77 -9.91
CA LYS A 19 -5.16 8.86 -10.07
C LYS A 19 -4.51 10.23 -10.32
N LEU A 20 -3.20 10.33 -10.19
CA LEU A 20 -2.45 11.57 -10.45
C LEU A 20 -1.82 11.50 -11.83
N LYS A 21 -2.55 11.92 -12.85
CA LYS A 21 -2.09 11.83 -14.25
C LYS A 21 -0.94 12.75 -14.59
N ASP A 22 -0.78 13.84 -13.86
CA ASP A 22 0.31 14.81 -14.06
C ASP A 22 1.57 14.45 -13.28
N ASP A 23 1.54 13.34 -12.57
CA ASP A 23 2.67 12.87 -11.79
C ASP A 23 3.75 12.32 -12.73
N PRO A 24 5.01 12.82 -12.63
CA PRO A 24 6.11 12.30 -13.46
C PRO A 24 6.37 10.81 -13.26
N ASP A 25 5.99 10.27 -12.11
CA ASP A 25 6.13 8.84 -11.80
C ASP A 25 4.88 8.02 -12.12
N PHE A 26 3.96 8.60 -12.91
CA PHE A 26 2.75 7.88 -13.32
C PHE A 26 3.11 6.63 -14.13
N SER A 27 2.61 5.49 -13.69
CA SER A 27 2.87 4.22 -14.34
C SER A 27 1.82 3.91 -15.40
N ARG A 28 2.24 3.77 -16.66
CA ARG A 28 1.34 3.42 -17.77
C ARG A 28 0.87 1.98 -17.68
N SER A 29 1.69 1.10 -17.12
CA SER A 29 1.31 -0.31 -16.90
C SER A 29 0.34 -0.48 -15.75
N GLY A 30 0.26 0.50 -14.86
CA GLY A 30 -0.53 0.43 -13.65
C GLY A 30 0.20 -0.24 -12.49
N ASP A 31 1.46 -0.62 -12.68
CA ASP A 31 2.25 -1.28 -11.64
C ASP A 31 2.96 -0.25 -10.78
N TYR A 32 2.85 -0.41 -9.47
CA TYR A 32 3.48 0.45 -8.47
C TYR A 32 4.18 -0.40 -7.44
N PHE A 33 4.99 0.23 -6.61
CA PHE A 33 5.73 -0.47 -5.58
C PHE A 33 5.77 0.33 -4.28
N TRP A 34 6.08 -0.39 -3.20
CA TRP A 34 6.34 0.19 -1.88
C TRP A 34 7.61 -0.44 -1.33
N LYS A 35 8.59 0.41 -1.00
CA LYS A 35 9.84 -0.06 -0.40
C LYS A 35 9.73 -0.11 1.10
N LEU A 36 10.22 -1.20 1.68
CA LEU A 36 10.33 -1.37 3.12
C LEU A 36 11.79 -1.58 3.50
N PRO A 37 12.22 -1.07 4.67
CA PRO A 37 13.62 -1.24 5.10
C PRO A 37 14.01 -2.70 5.29
N SER A 38 13.10 -3.52 5.74
CA SER A 38 13.28 -4.97 5.78
C SER A 38 11.94 -5.64 6.00
N LEU A 39 11.64 -6.62 5.16
CA LEU A 39 10.57 -7.56 5.42
C LEU A 39 11.23 -8.81 5.97
N THR A 40 10.99 -9.10 7.21
CA THR A 40 11.69 -10.19 7.89
C THR A 40 11.02 -11.53 7.72
N LYS A 41 9.79 -11.59 7.21
CA LYS A 41 9.06 -12.85 7.18
C LYS A 41 8.10 -12.93 6.00
N GLY A 42 8.39 -13.82 5.10
CA GLY A 42 7.43 -14.36 4.18
C GLY A 42 6.91 -13.40 3.13
N PHE A 43 5.90 -13.84 2.43
CA PHE A 43 5.25 -13.11 1.35
C PHE A 43 4.13 -12.25 1.92
N VAL A 44 4.17 -10.96 1.58
CA VAL A 44 3.08 -10.03 1.88
C VAL A 44 2.05 -10.15 0.77
N ASP A 45 0.81 -10.50 1.11
CA ASP A 45 -0.25 -10.67 0.12
C ASP A 45 -1.17 -9.46 -0.01
N LYS A 46 -1.26 -8.63 1.03
CA LYS A 46 -2.05 -7.40 1.00
C LYS A 46 -1.30 -6.26 1.67
N ILE A 47 -1.37 -5.08 1.05
CA ILE A 47 -0.84 -3.86 1.64
C ILE A 47 -2.00 -2.88 1.85
N TYR A 48 -2.30 -2.58 3.10
CA TYR A 48 -3.33 -1.63 3.49
C TYR A 48 -2.73 -0.23 3.56
N PHE A 49 -3.49 0.75 3.12
CA PHE A 49 -3.07 2.15 3.18
C PHE A 49 -3.98 2.93 4.12
N ALA A 50 -3.35 3.61 5.07
CA ALA A 50 -4.03 4.53 5.99
C ALA A 50 -3.62 5.96 5.66
N THR A 51 -4.58 6.87 5.72
CA THR A 51 -4.36 8.29 5.53
C THR A 51 -5.48 9.08 6.20
N LYS A 52 -5.19 10.28 6.69
CA LYS A 52 -6.17 11.15 7.35
C LYS A 52 -6.91 10.48 8.51
N GLY A 53 -6.20 9.66 9.28
CA GLY A 53 -6.75 9.04 10.48
C GLY A 53 -7.51 7.74 10.27
N PHE A 54 -7.53 7.18 9.06
CA PHE A 54 -8.26 5.96 8.76
C PHE A 54 -7.51 5.06 7.80
N ILE A 55 -7.65 3.75 7.99
CA ILE A 55 -7.28 2.76 6.99
C ILE A 55 -8.37 2.77 5.93
N ARG A 56 -8.01 3.01 4.67
CA ARG A 56 -8.96 3.26 3.58
C ARG A 56 -9.24 2.05 2.70
N GLY A 57 -8.30 1.13 2.63
CA GLY A 57 -8.41 -0.04 1.77
C GLY A 57 -7.07 -0.71 1.59
N TYR A 58 -6.97 -1.58 0.58
CA TYR A 58 -5.73 -2.31 0.35
C TYR A 58 -5.54 -2.62 -1.13
N PHE A 59 -4.28 -2.90 -1.49
CA PHE A 59 -3.93 -3.52 -2.77
C PHE A 59 -3.58 -4.98 -2.56
N GLU A 60 -3.97 -5.83 -3.49
CA GLU A 60 -3.44 -7.18 -3.57
C GLU A 60 -2.02 -7.11 -4.14
N VAL A 61 -1.10 -7.83 -3.53
CA VAL A 61 0.30 -7.85 -3.90
C VAL A 61 0.55 -9.01 -4.85
N PHE A 62 1.16 -8.73 -6.01
CA PHE A 62 1.49 -9.79 -6.96
C PHE A 62 2.94 -10.25 -6.84
N GLU A 63 3.81 -9.44 -6.27
CA GLU A 63 5.22 -9.80 -6.07
C GLU A 63 5.80 -9.10 -4.86
N CYS A 64 6.62 -9.80 -4.11
CA CYS A 64 7.30 -9.28 -2.94
C CYS A 64 8.65 -9.96 -2.82
N ASP A 65 9.73 -9.16 -2.87
CA ASP A 65 11.10 -9.68 -2.84
C ASP A 65 11.82 -9.48 -1.50
N GLY A 66 11.08 -9.10 -0.45
CA GLY A 66 11.65 -8.85 0.86
C GLY A 66 12.03 -7.39 1.11
N LYS A 67 12.14 -6.58 0.09
CA LYS A 67 12.42 -5.14 0.19
C LYS A 67 11.41 -4.29 -0.53
N GLU A 68 10.77 -4.85 -1.54
CA GLU A 68 9.84 -4.13 -2.38
C GLU A 68 8.58 -4.94 -2.56
N ILE A 69 7.45 -4.28 -2.37
CA ILE A 69 6.13 -4.86 -2.55
C ILE A 69 5.57 -4.28 -3.84
N ASN A 70 5.18 -5.14 -4.76
CA ASN A 70 4.66 -4.72 -6.06
C ASN A 70 3.17 -5.04 -6.19
N PHE A 71 2.41 -4.06 -6.68
CA PHE A 71 0.97 -4.18 -6.83
C PHE A 71 0.52 -3.37 -8.03
N CYS A 72 -0.66 -3.70 -8.55
CA CYS A 72 -1.28 -2.96 -9.64
C CYS A 72 -2.33 -2.00 -9.08
N CYS A 73 -2.38 -0.79 -9.64
CA CYS A 73 -3.35 0.22 -9.18
C CYS A 73 -4.81 -0.24 -9.35
N ARG A 74 -5.05 -1.18 -10.28
CA ARG A 74 -6.39 -1.74 -10.50
C ARG A 74 -6.79 -2.77 -9.45
N ASP A 75 -5.86 -3.21 -8.64
CA ASP A 75 -6.10 -4.21 -7.59
C ASP A 75 -6.36 -3.55 -6.23
N TRP A 76 -6.90 -2.34 -6.24
CA TRP A 76 -7.32 -1.61 -5.06
C TRP A 76 -8.72 -2.04 -4.65
N TYR A 77 -8.88 -2.28 -3.35
CA TYR A 77 -10.17 -2.62 -2.74
C TYR A 77 -10.48 -1.64 -1.62
N ASP A 78 -11.58 -0.91 -1.74
CA ASP A 78 -12.06 -0.05 -0.67
C ASP A 78 -12.63 -0.90 0.45
N ILE A 79 -12.37 -0.48 1.68
CA ILE A 79 -12.97 -1.10 2.86
C ILE A 79 -13.70 -0.03 3.66
N GLU A 80 -14.54 -0.46 4.59
CA GLU A 80 -15.12 0.46 5.54
C GLU A 80 -13.98 1.07 6.37
N PRO A 81 -13.87 2.43 6.44
CA PRO A 81 -12.73 3.06 7.09
C PRO A 81 -12.56 2.62 8.54
N ILE A 82 -11.34 2.26 8.90
CA ILE A 82 -10.98 1.84 10.25
C ILE A 82 -10.10 2.93 10.88
N PRO A 83 -10.46 3.50 12.04
CA PRO A 83 -9.64 4.53 12.68
C PRO A 83 -8.22 4.05 12.93
N GLN A 84 -7.25 4.88 12.55
CA GLN A 84 -5.84 4.56 12.71
C GLN A 84 -5.04 5.84 12.92
N LYS A 85 -4.33 5.92 14.03
CA LYS A 85 -3.44 7.04 14.30
C LYS A 85 -2.21 6.99 13.39
N PRO A 86 -1.61 8.14 13.04
CA PRO A 86 -0.38 8.16 12.28
C PRO A 86 0.73 7.35 12.94
N PHE A 87 1.53 6.67 12.11
CA PHE A 87 2.69 5.91 12.56
C PHE A 87 3.73 5.91 11.44
N GLN A 88 4.97 5.56 11.78
CA GLN A 88 6.05 5.42 10.81
C GLN A 88 6.32 3.95 10.54
N GLY A 89 6.85 3.67 9.34
CA GLY A 89 7.14 2.30 8.93
C GLY A 89 5.89 1.54 8.53
N TYR A 90 5.76 0.33 9.01
CA TYR A 90 4.61 -0.50 8.71
C TYR A 90 4.17 -1.28 9.95
N LYS A 91 2.92 -1.71 9.92
CA LYS A 91 2.36 -2.62 10.93
C LYS A 91 1.90 -3.89 10.26
N GLU A 92 2.16 -5.03 10.91
CA GLU A 92 1.55 -6.29 10.49
C GLU A 92 0.12 -6.32 10.96
N LEU A 93 -0.78 -6.78 10.10
CA LEU A 93 -2.19 -6.97 10.43
C LEU A 93 -2.50 -8.45 10.49
N GLU A 94 -3.25 -8.83 11.50
CA GLU A 94 -3.79 -10.18 11.57
C GLU A 94 -5.07 -10.26 10.74
N ASP A 95 -5.12 -11.26 9.89
CA ASP A 95 -6.30 -11.54 9.10
C ASP A 95 -7.26 -12.46 9.84
#